data_0bf98a2b35af7d869888bbae2673eb8c
#
_entry.id   0bf98a2b35af7d869888bbae2673eb8c
#
_cell.length_a   1.000
_cell.length_b   1.000
_cell.length_c   1.000
_cell.angle_alpha   90.00
_cell.angle_beta   90.00
_cell.angle_gamma   90.00
#
_symmetry.space_group_name_H-M   'P 1'
#
loop_
_entity.id
_entity.type
_entity.pdbx_description
1 polymer ?
#
loop_
_entity_poly.entity_id
_entity_poly.type
_entity_poly.pdbx_seq_one_letter_code
_entity_poly.pdbx_strand_id
1 'polypeptide(L)'
;LVESEGIVMDRTVSSQYDKMTKTPIEKLIISLGIPTIVSMLITNVYNMADTYFVGRLNTSASGAVGIVFGVMAVLQAFGFMCGQGAGSSMSRKLGEKDIESASYYASTGLAMALIMGLIIGGFGLLFLNPFMRLLGSTDTILPYARQYGMCILIAAPFMTGSCVLNNILRYEGKAIYAMVGLTVGGILNMIGDPIFMFAFHLGTLGAGISTAVSQIISFGILLYMVKTKKTVSKVCLRFVKLSIGMMVDISTIGFPSLIRQGLSSISTMVLNQMAAPYGDAAIAAMSIVGRMSMFIFSVGLGLGQGYQPVAAYNFGARRYDRVKQGMIFTFWLGTILIGIFSAVTFVFTRPLIRLFRDDQEVVEFGFLAMRVQCISLLTQSFVLNASMLFQSCGKRFIAAMMSLFRSGIMFLPLIVILPRFLGFVGVQIAQPIADVLSCIGSIPFVLRFFHQLDKSMEEMNV
;
A
#
# COMPACT_ATOMS: atom_id res chain seq x y z
N LEU A 1 2.91 -32.94 27.38
CA LEU A 1 2.67 -31.56 26.94
C LEU A 1 3.45 -31.23 25.66
N VAL A 2 4.74 -31.52 25.59
CA VAL A 2 5.60 -31.23 24.40
C VAL A 2 5.17 -32.08 23.19
N GLU A 3 4.82 -33.33 23.36
CA GLU A 3 4.31 -34.20 22.29
C GLU A 3 2.93 -33.75 21.79
N SER A 4 2.04 -33.32 22.68
CA SER A 4 0.70 -32.82 22.30
C SER A 4 0.80 -31.46 21.52
N GLU A 5 1.73 -30.59 21.87
CA GLU A 5 2.00 -29.36 21.12
C GLU A 5 2.60 -29.65 19.75
N GLY A 6 3.49 -30.63 19.63
CA GLY A 6 4.06 -31.08 18.35
C GLY A 6 3.00 -31.62 17.39
N ILE A 7 2.10 -32.48 17.84
CA ILE A 7 1.01 -33.05 17.03
C ILE A 7 0.00 -31.96 16.59
N VAL A 8 -0.33 -31.00 17.47
CA VAL A 8 -1.23 -29.90 17.14
C VAL A 8 -0.59 -28.95 16.12
N MET A 9 0.70 -28.72 16.24
CA MET A 9 1.46 -27.86 15.32
C MET A 9 1.55 -28.51 13.92
N ASP A 10 1.81 -29.80 13.85
CA ASP A 10 1.90 -30.55 12.58
C ASP A 10 0.56 -30.57 11.84
N ARG A 11 -0.55 -30.74 12.55
CA ARG A 11 -1.92 -30.63 12.01
C ARG A 11 -2.21 -29.22 11.49
N THR A 12 -1.77 -28.18 12.20
CA THR A 12 -1.99 -26.79 11.80
C THR A 12 -1.21 -26.46 10.52
N VAL A 13 0.03 -26.93 10.43
CA VAL A 13 0.90 -26.76 9.24
C VAL A 13 0.30 -27.47 8.04
N SER A 14 -0.12 -28.73 8.20
CA SER A 14 -0.72 -29.53 7.13
C SER A 14 -2.04 -28.90 6.65
N SER A 15 -2.90 -28.45 7.56
CA SER A 15 -4.14 -27.75 7.23
C SER A 15 -3.91 -26.43 6.48
N GLN A 16 -2.89 -25.65 6.89
CA GLN A 16 -2.51 -24.41 6.21
C GLN A 16 -1.96 -24.69 4.81
N TYR A 17 -1.08 -25.68 4.69
CA TYR A 17 -0.51 -26.11 3.42
C TYR A 17 -1.61 -26.53 2.45
N ASP A 18 -2.53 -27.38 2.88
CA ASP A 18 -3.65 -27.85 2.08
C ASP A 18 -4.57 -26.70 1.66
N LYS A 19 -4.87 -25.78 2.57
CA LYS A 19 -5.63 -24.57 2.25
C LYS A 19 -4.99 -23.77 1.13
N MET A 20 -3.68 -23.52 1.19
CA MET A 20 -2.98 -22.64 0.25
C MET A 20 -2.68 -23.34 -1.09
N THR A 21 -2.53 -24.67 -1.10
CA THR A 21 -2.11 -25.44 -2.27
C THR A 21 -3.21 -26.24 -2.95
N LYS A 22 -4.31 -26.56 -2.24
CA LYS A 22 -5.40 -27.43 -2.77
C LYS A 22 -6.72 -26.71 -2.98
N THR A 23 -7.00 -25.61 -2.22
CA THR A 23 -8.24 -24.83 -2.44
C THR A 23 -8.29 -24.27 -3.87
N PRO A 24 -9.45 -24.27 -4.56
CA PRO A 24 -9.60 -23.62 -5.87
C PRO A 24 -9.02 -22.19 -5.86
N ILE A 25 -8.26 -21.87 -6.90
CA ILE A 25 -7.45 -20.64 -6.90
C ILE A 25 -8.32 -19.38 -6.82
N GLU A 26 -9.46 -19.41 -7.51
CA GLU A 26 -10.44 -18.32 -7.56
C GLU A 26 -11.00 -18.04 -6.17
N LYS A 27 -11.45 -19.11 -5.47
CA LYS A 27 -12.01 -19.01 -4.12
C LYS A 27 -10.96 -18.49 -3.12
N LEU A 28 -9.72 -18.96 -3.27
CA LEU A 28 -8.61 -18.54 -2.40
C LEU A 28 -8.30 -17.07 -2.58
N ILE A 29 -8.14 -16.59 -3.82
CA ILE A 29 -7.82 -15.19 -4.14
C ILE A 29 -8.96 -14.27 -3.70
N ILE A 30 -10.22 -14.63 -3.94
CA ILE A 30 -11.38 -13.85 -3.50
C ILE A 30 -11.42 -13.76 -1.96
N SER A 31 -11.20 -14.87 -1.26
CA SER A 31 -11.23 -14.90 0.20
C SER A 31 -10.14 -14.04 0.86
N LEU A 32 -9.02 -13.83 0.19
CA LEU A 32 -7.91 -12.99 0.66
C LEU A 32 -8.01 -11.56 0.11
N GLY A 33 -8.51 -11.41 -1.12
CA GLY A 33 -8.62 -10.12 -1.81
C GLY A 33 -9.72 -9.23 -1.23
N ILE A 34 -10.92 -9.77 -1.00
CA ILE A 34 -12.05 -8.97 -0.49
C ILE A 34 -11.72 -8.29 0.84
N PRO A 35 -11.23 -8.98 1.89
CA PRO A 35 -10.85 -8.31 3.14
C PRO A 35 -9.77 -7.25 2.93
N THR A 36 -8.84 -7.49 2.01
CA THR A 36 -7.76 -6.53 1.72
C THR A 36 -8.29 -5.29 0.98
N ILE A 37 -9.20 -5.46 0.02
CA ILE A 37 -9.89 -4.35 -0.66
C ILE A 37 -10.64 -3.50 0.37
N VAL A 38 -11.43 -4.13 1.25
CA VAL A 38 -12.18 -3.43 2.31
C VAL A 38 -11.22 -2.64 3.21
N SER A 39 -10.10 -3.22 3.61
CA SER A 39 -9.07 -2.51 4.40
C SER A 39 -8.53 -1.27 3.69
N MET A 40 -8.24 -1.38 2.39
CA MET A 40 -7.73 -0.26 1.59
C MET A 40 -8.77 0.86 1.43
N LEU A 41 -10.03 0.49 1.19
CA LEU A 41 -11.12 1.47 1.08
C LEU A 41 -11.36 2.18 2.40
N ILE A 42 -11.39 1.47 3.53
CA ILE A 42 -11.52 2.07 4.87
C ILE A 42 -10.34 3.01 5.15
N THR A 43 -9.12 2.62 4.79
CA THR A 43 -7.94 3.48 4.93
C THR A 43 -8.10 4.80 4.18
N ASN A 44 -8.60 4.76 2.95
CA ASN A 44 -8.87 5.98 2.19
C ASN A 44 -9.97 6.83 2.83
N VAL A 45 -11.04 6.20 3.31
CA VAL A 45 -12.16 6.91 3.95
C VAL A 45 -11.70 7.61 5.23
N TYR A 46 -10.93 6.94 6.11
CA TYR A 46 -10.48 7.61 7.33
C TYR A 46 -9.49 8.75 7.05
N ASN A 47 -8.58 8.60 6.06
CA ASN A 47 -7.69 9.69 5.65
C ASN A 47 -8.48 10.92 5.12
N MET A 48 -9.58 10.67 4.42
CA MET A 48 -10.48 11.76 3.97
C MET A 48 -11.21 12.41 5.14
N ALA A 49 -11.66 11.62 6.11
CA ALA A 49 -12.34 12.11 7.31
C ALA A 49 -11.42 12.99 8.15
N ASP A 50 -10.17 12.55 8.41
CA ASP A 50 -9.17 13.33 9.13
C ASP A 50 -8.92 14.68 8.43
N THR A 51 -8.70 14.68 7.12
CA THR A 51 -8.54 15.91 6.32
C THR A 51 -9.76 16.83 6.44
N TYR A 52 -10.97 16.27 6.44
CA TYR A 52 -12.21 17.02 6.55
C TYR A 52 -12.36 17.70 7.93
N PHE A 53 -12.13 16.95 9.01
CA PHE A 53 -12.26 17.49 10.36
C PHE A 53 -11.21 18.56 10.64
N VAL A 54 -9.96 18.35 10.27
CA VAL A 54 -8.90 19.35 10.46
C VAL A 54 -9.15 20.59 9.58
N GLY A 55 -9.68 20.42 8.37
CA GLY A 55 -10.08 21.52 7.49
C GLY A 55 -11.11 22.46 8.09
N ARG A 56 -11.89 22.00 9.07
CA ARG A 56 -12.85 22.82 9.81
C ARG A 56 -12.23 23.76 10.87
N LEU A 57 -10.99 23.53 11.27
CA LEU A 57 -10.31 24.39 12.25
C LEU A 57 -9.91 25.73 11.61
N ASN A 58 -8.94 25.68 10.71
CA ASN A 58 -8.46 26.82 9.93
C ASN A 58 -7.54 26.34 8.79
N THR A 59 -7.20 27.25 7.89
CA THR A 59 -6.36 26.94 6.71
C THR A 59 -4.95 26.50 7.09
N SER A 60 -4.35 27.11 8.12
CA SER A 60 -3.01 26.77 8.58
C SER A 60 -2.95 25.37 9.21
N ALA A 61 -4.00 24.98 9.96
CA ALA A 61 -4.12 23.62 10.49
C ALA A 61 -4.26 22.58 9.37
N SER A 62 -5.07 22.87 8.35
CA SER A 62 -5.22 22.00 7.18
C SER A 62 -3.90 21.85 6.42
N GLY A 63 -3.15 22.94 6.26
CA GLY A 63 -1.78 22.89 5.69
C GLY A 63 -0.82 22.04 6.51
N ALA A 64 -0.88 22.13 7.84
CA ALA A 64 -0.04 21.36 8.74
C ALA A 64 -0.29 19.85 8.61
N VAL A 65 -1.54 19.41 8.53
CA VAL A 65 -1.90 18.01 8.32
C VAL A 65 -1.39 17.52 6.97
N GLY A 66 -1.53 18.31 5.91
CA GLY A 66 -0.98 17.98 4.59
C GLY A 66 0.53 17.73 4.61
N ILE A 67 1.29 18.54 5.36
CA ILE A 67 2.74 18.38 5.53
C ILE A 67 3.06 17.09 6.30
N VAL A 68 2.37 16.83 7.42
CA VAL A 68 2.62 15.65 8.25
C VAL A 68 2.16 14.36 7.56
N PHE A 69 1.19 14.40 6.65
CA PHE A 69 0.88 13.25 5.79
C PHE A 69 2.09 12.77 4.98
N GLY A 70 3.00 13.67 4.60
CA GLY A 70 4.27 13.29 3.99
C GLY A 70 5.12 12.39 4.91
N VAL A 71 5.17 12.71 6.21
CA VAL A 71 5.86 11.87 7.22
C VAL A 71 5.17 10.52 7.34
N MET A 72 3.84 10.50 7.43
CA MET A 72 3.06 9.25 7.51
C MET A 72 3.29 8.37 6.27
N ALA A 73 3.33 8.96 5.08
CA ALA A 73 3.62 8.24 3.83
C ALA A 73 5.01 7.60 3.84
N VAL A 74 6.02 8.29 4.36
CA VAL A 74 7.38 7.75 4.52
C VAL A 74 7.38 6.59 5.51
N LEU A 75 6.74 6.74 6.67
CA LEU A 75 6.61 5.66 7.67
C LEU A 75 5.91 4.43 7.09
N GLN A 76 4.82 4.63 6.37
CA GLN A 76 4.09 3.57 5.68
C GLN A 76 4.95 2.90 4.60
N ALA A 77 5.72 3.66 3.84
CA ALA A 77 6.58 3.12 2.79
C ALA A 77 7.65 2.17 3.36
N PHE A 78 8.29 2.55 4.48
CA PHE A 78 9.22 1.67 5.19
C PHE A 78 8.50 0.49 5.84
N GLY A 79 7.33 0.70 6.44
CA GLY A 79 6.49 -0.35 6.99
C GLY A 79 6.10 -1.39 5.93
N PHE A 80 5.68 -0.96 4.73
CA PHE A 80 5.39 -1.85 3.61
C PHE A 80 6.64 -2.52 3.05
N MET A 81 7.78 -1.84 2.99
CA MET A 81 9.05 -2.45 2.59
C MET A 81 9.39 -3.63 3.50
N CYS A 82 9.43 -3.42 4.81
CA CYS A 82 9.70 -4.49 5.77
C CYS A 82 8.61 -5.55 5.76
N GLY A 83 7.33 -5.16 5.69
CA GLY A 83 6.18 -6.06 5.76
C GLY A 83 6.02 -6.94 4.53
N GLN A 84 6.13 -6.38 3.34
CA GLN A 84 6.02 -7.16 2.09
C GLN A 84 7.29 -7.97 1.82
N GLY A 85 8.46 -7.45 2.19
CA GLY A 85 9.73 -8.18 2.08
C GLY A 85 9.76 -9.41 2.98
N ALA A 86 9.47 -9.22 4.27
CA ALA A 86 9.43 -10.30 5.25
C ALA A 86 8.27 -11.27 4.97
N GLY A 87 7.06 -10.76 4.69
CA GLY A 87 5.87 -11.56 4.41
C GLY A 87 6.02 -12.44 3.18
N SER A 88 6.55 -11.90 2.09
CA SER A 88 6.82 -12.66 0.86
C SER A 88 7.83 -13.78 1.09
N SER A 89 8.95 -13.50 1.77
CA SER A 89 9.97 -14.50 2.10
C SER A 89 9.42 -15.56 3.06
N MET A 90 8.70 -15.13 4.11
CA MET A 90 8.02 -16.01 5.06
C MET A 90 7.05 -16.95 4.33
N SER A 91 6.20 -16.42 3.46
CA SER A 91 5.18 -17.22 2.76
C SER A 91 5.81 -18.26 1.81
N ARG A 92 6.92 -17.91 1.13
CA ARG A 92 7.70 -18.88 0.34
C ARG A 92 8.25 -20.01 1.22
N LYS A 93 8.84 -19.66 2.38
CA LYS A 93 9.37 -20.64 3.33
C LYS A 93 8.28 -21.56 3.89
N LEU A 94 7.10 -21.02 4.17
CA LEU A 94 5.94 -21.85 4.55
C LEU A 94 5.53 -22.81 3.41
N GLY A 95 5.60 -22.37 2.16
CA GLY A 95 5.40 -23.24 0.99
C GLY A 95 6.42 -24.37 0.88
N GLU A 96 7.66 -24.10 1.25
CA GLU A 96 8.75 -25.08 1.37
C GLU A 96 8.62 -25.96 2.63
N LYS A 97 7.65 -25.72 3.50
CA LYS A 97 7.46 -26.32 4.83
C LYS A 97 8.57 -26.01 5.83
N ASP A 98 9.39 -25.00 5.58
CA ASP A 98 10.44 -24.50 6.47
C ASP A 98 9.88 -23.44 7.43
N ILE A 99 9.28 -23.90 8.52
CA ILE A 99 8.59 -23.05 9.51
C ILE A 99 9.59 -22.23 10.31
N GLU A 100 10.78 -22.76 10.55
CA GLU A 100 11.81 -22.09 11.33
C GLU A 100 12.30 -20.85 10.59
N SER A 101 12.71 -20.99 9.34
CA SER A 101 13.09 -19.84 8.50
C SER A 101 11.96 -18.86 8.32
N ALA A 102 10.70 -19.33 8.15
CA ALA A 102 9.54 -18.46 8.08
C ALA A 102 9.38 -17.60 9.34
N SER A 103 9.60 -18.18 10.52
CA SER A 103 9.55 -17.46 11.81
C SER A 103 10.69 -16.45 11.97
N TYR A 104 11.89 -16.77 11.45
CA TYR A 104 12.99 -15.79 11.39
C TYR A 104 12.63 -14.57 10.51
N TYR A 105 12.08 -14.79 9.31
CA TYR A 105 11.67 -13.68 8.44
C TYR A 105 10.57 -12.82 9.06
N ALA A 106 9.55 -13.42 9.64
CA ALA A 106 8.45 -12.71 10.30
C ALA A 106 8.93 -11.84 11.47
N SER A 107 9.71 -12.45 12.39
CA SER A 107 10.21 -11.78 13.59
C SER A 107 11.23 -10.69 13.26
N THR A 108 12.15 -10.95 12.32
CA THR A 108 13.17 -9.98 11.90
C THR A 108 12.54 -8.81 11.15
N GLY A 109 11.56 -9.06 10.28
CA GLY A 109 10.83 -7.99 9.59
C GLY A 109 10.09 -7.05 10.54
N LEU A 110 9.46 -7.61 11.59
CA LEU A 110 8.83 -6.79 12.64
C LEU A 110 9.87 -5.97 13.41
N ALA A 111 10.99 -6.58 13.82
CA ALA A 111 12.05 -5.88 14.52
C ALA A 111 12.65 -4.75 13.67
N MET A 112 12.92 -4.99 12.38
CA MET A 112 13.40 -3.96 11.45
C MET A 112 12.42 -2.78 11.35
N ALA A 113 11.12 -3.05 11.22
CA ALA A 113 10.12 -2.00 11.12
C ALA A 113 10.02 -1.17 12.41
N LEU A 114 10.06 -1.83 13.58
CA LEU A 114 10.06 -1.13 14.87
C LEU A 114 11.31 -0.25 15.04
N ILE A 115 12.49 -0.77 14.68
CA ILE A 115 13.76 -0.02 14.74
C ILE A 115 13.70 1.19 13.77
N MET A 116 13.23 1.00 12.53
CA MET A 116 13.08 2.09 11.56
C MET A 116 12.09 3.15 12.07
N GLY A 117 10.96 2.73 12.62
CA GLY A 117 9.99 3.63 13.23
C GLY A 117 10.57 4.41 14.41
N LEU A 118 11.37 3.76 15.28
CA LEU A 118 12.08 4.39 16.38
C LEU A 118 13.14 5.39 15.89
N ILE A 119 13.89 5.05 14.85
CA ILE A 119 14.90 5.94 14.27
C ILE A 119 14.21 7.18 13.67
N ILE A 120 13.22 7.01 12.80
CA ILE A 120 12.51 8.12 12.15
C ILE A 120 11.78 8.96 13.20
N GLY A 121 11.09 8.31 14.15
CA GLY A 121 10.39 8.98 15.25
C GLY A 121 11.33 9.74 16.16
N GLY A 122 12.42 9.12 16.59
CA GLY A 122 13.42 9.72 17.48
C GLY A 122 14.15 10.90 16.85
N PHE A 123 14.67 10.74 15.61
CA PHE A 123 15.28 11.87 14.88
C PHE A 123 14.27 12.98 14.59
N GLY A 124 13.05 12.62 14.19
CA GLY A 124 12.00 13.60 13.92
C GLY A 124 11.62 14.40 15.18
N LEU A 125 11.58 13.76 16.37
CA LEU A 125 11.30 14.44 17.63
C LEU A 125 12.47 15.31 18.10
N LEU A 126 13.72 14.84 17.97
CA LEU A 126 14.91 15.61 18.32
C LEU A 126 15.05 16.88 17.48
N PHE A 127 14.70 16.80 16.21
CA PHE A 127 14.82 17.91 15.27
C PHE A 127 13.44 18.38 14.77
N LEU A 128 12.41 18.38 15.61
CA LEU A 128 11.01 18.57 15.21
C LEU A 128 10.79 19.86 14.41
N ASN A 129 11.29 21.00 14.85
CA ASN A 129 11.12 22.27 14.17
C ASN A 129 11.87 22.34 12.83
N PRO A 130 13.18 22.03 12.75
CA PRO A 130 13.88 21.94 11.48
C PRO A 130 13.25 20.93 10.51
N PHE A 131 12.78 19.81 11.02
CA PHE A 131 12.15 18.76 10.22
C PHE A 131 10.82 19.22 9.61
N MET A 132 9.95 19.88 10.40
CA MET A 132 8.70 20.44 9.86
C MET A 132 8.97 21.57 8.85
N ARG A 133 9.99 22.40 9.08
CA ARG A 133 10.39 23.43 8.09
C ARG A 133 10.93 22.83 6.80
N LEU A 134 11.74 21.78 6.89
CA LEU A 134 12.25 21.05 5.70
C LEU A 134 11.11 20.47 4.86
N LEU A 135 10.00 20.07 5.51
CA LEU A 135 8.81 19.57 4.84
C LEU A 135 7.90 20.67 4.28
N GLY A 136 8.27 21.94 4.46
CA GLY A 136 7.57 23.08 3.87
C GLY A 136 6.67 23.88 4.82
N SER A 137 6.79 23.71 6.15
CA SER A 137 6.03 24.52 7.12
C SER A 137 6.48 25.98 7.11
N THR A 138 5.53 26.89 6.90
CA THR A 138 5.70 28.33 7.12
C THR A 138 5.61 28.65 8.62
N ASP A 139 5.95 29.90 8.99
CA ASP A 139 5.86 30.35 10.39
C ASP A 139 4.44 30.24 10.98
N THR A 140 3.41 30.40 10.15
CA THR A 140 2.00 30.28 10.52
C THR A 140 1.55 28.82 10.65
N ILE A 141 2.13 27.91 9.87
CA ILE A 141 1.79 26.47 9.85
C ILE A 141 2.56 25.72 10.92
N LEU A 142 3.79 26.14 11.22
CA LEU A 142 4.73 25.42 12.10
C LEU A 142 4.15 25.05 13.49
N PRO A 143 3.41 25.89 14.20
CA PRO A 143 2.83 25.51 15.50
C PRO A 143 1.87 24.31 15.40
N TYR A 144 1.03 24.29 14.36
CA TYR A 144 0.08 23.20 14.10
C TYR A 144 0.78 21.93 13.63
N ALA A 145 1.74 22.07 12.71
CA ALA A 145 2.53 20.95 12.20
C ALA A 145 3.37 20.29 13.33
N ARG A 146 3.87 21.08 14.27
CA ARG A 146 4.57 20.60 15.46
C ARG A 146 3.66 19.78 16.36
N GLN A 147 2.45 20.26 16.66
CA GLN A 147 1.49 19.57 17.52
C GLN A 147 1.06 18.22 16.93
N TYR A 148 0.66 18.21 15.67
CA TYR A 148 0.23 17.01 14.98
C TYR A 148 1.41 16.05 14.73
N GLY A 149 2.53 16.58 14.22
CA GLY A 149 3.72 15.81 13.88
C GLY A 149 4.37 15.12 15.07
N MET A 150 4.39 15.76 16.25
CA MET A 150 4.90 15.16 17.48
C MET A 150 4.15 13.86 17.82
N CYS A 151 2.83 13.86 17.77
CA CYS A 151 2.01 12.68 18.04
C CYS A 151 2.29 11.55 17.04
N ILE A 152 2.39 11.89 15.74
CA ILE A 152 2.70 10.92 14.68
C ILE A 152 4.09 10.31 14.85
N LEU A 153 5.09 11.12 15.21
CA LEU A 153 6.46 10.65 15.42
C LEU A 153 6.58 9.75 16.66
N ILE A 154 5.81 10.01 17.72
CA ILE A 154 5.71 9.12 18.89
C ILE A 154 5.07 7.78 18.49
N ALA A 155 4.05 7.81 17.64
CA ALA A 155 3.37 6.62 17.16
C ALA A 155 4.12 5.88 16.03
N ALA A 156 5.20 6.45 15.48
CA ALA A 156 5.92 5.94 14.32
C ALA A 156 6.30 4.44 14.41
N PRO A 157 6.88 3.92 15.51
CA PRO A 157 7.20 2.50 15.61
C PRO A 157 5.96 1.60 15.59
N PHE A 158 4.85 2.04 16.14
CA PHE A 158 3.59 1.29 16.12
C PHE A 158 2.97 1.31 14.71
N MET A 159 3.07 2.40 13.98
CA MET A 159 2.61 2.50 12.58
C MET A 159 3.39 1.56 11.66
N THR A 160 4.71 1.61 11.71
CA THR A 160 5.57 0.72 10.91
C THR A 160 5.38 -0.74 11.30
N GLY A 161 5.28 -1.03 12.60
CA GLY A 161 5.01 -2.37 13.14
C GLY A 161 3.64 -2.90 12.74
N SER A 162 2.59 -2.08 12.74
CA SER A 162 1.25 -2.45 12.28
C SER A 162 1.25 -2.87 10.82
N CYS A 163 1.99 -2.16 9.95
CA CYS A 163 2.16 -2.55 8.55
C CYS A 163 2.76 -3.95 8.40
N VAL A 164 3.77 -4.29 9.21
CA VAL A 164 4.41 -5.62 9.17
C VAL A 164 3.47 -6.69 9.69
N LEU A 165 2.84 -6.50 10.85
CA LEU A 165 1.90 -7.47 11.43
C LEU A 165 0.71 -7.74 10.50
N ASN A 166 0.18 -6.69 9.87
CA ASN A 166 -0.86 -6.82 8.85
C ASN A 166 -0.40 -7.70 7.68
N ASN A 167 0.82 -7.44 7.17
CA ASN A 167 1.40 -8.22 6.09
C ASN A 167 1.65 -9.68 6.50
N ILE A 168 2.18 -9.95 7.71
CA ILE A 168 2.37 -11.31 8.23
C ILE A 168 1.06 -12.07 8.23
N LEU A 169 -0.01 -11.52 8.81
CA LEU A 169 -1.33 -12.16 8.83
C LEU A 169 -1.86 -12.44 7.43
N ARG A 170 -1.70 -11.48 6.52
CA ARG A 170 -2.15 -11.62 5.15
C ARG A 170 -1.37 -12.71 4.39
N TYR A 171 -0.03 -12.71 4.51
CA TYR A 171 0.83 -13.69 3.85
C TYR A 171 0.69 -15.10 4.43
N GLU A 172 0.16 -15.24 5.62
CA GLU A 172 -0.31 -16.52 6.17
C GLU A 172 -1.72 -16.93 5.72
N GLY A 173 -2.34 -16.19 4.81
CA GLY A 173 -3.69 -16.48 4.35
C GLY A 173 -4.79 -16.13 5.36
N LYS A 174 -4.52 -15.21 6.29
CA LYS A 174 -5.43 -14.77 7.37
C LYS A 174 -5.85 -13.30 7.18
N ALA A 175 -6.20 -12.94 5.95
CA ALA A 175 -6.53 -11.57 5.55
C ALA A 175 -7.68 -10.93 6.35
N ILE A 176 -8.66 -11.74 6.82
CA ILE A 176 -9.76 -11.24 7.66
C ILE A 176 -9.24 -10.66 8.98
N TYR A 177 -8.28 -11.32 9.62
CA TYR A 177 -7.70 -10.81 10.87
C TYR A 177 -6.86 -9.56 10.64
N ALA A 178 -6.14 -9.50 9.52
CA ALA A 178 -5.43 -8.30 9.08
C ALA A 178 -6.39 -7.12 8.85
N MET A 179 -7.54 -7.40 8.21
CA MET A 179 -8.60 -6.41 7.99
C MET A 179 -9.15 -5.87 9.32
N VAL A 180 -9.47 -6.74 10.28
CA VAL A 180 -10.03 -6.32 11.57
C VAL A 180 -9.11 -5.33 12.28
N GLY A 181 -7.80 -5.59 12.34
CA GLY A 181 -6.85 -4.70 13.00
C GLY A 181 -6.81 -3.30 12.38
N LEU A 182 -6.75 -3.21 11.05
CA LEU A 182 -6.75 -1.93 10.33
C LEU A 182 -8.10 -1.20 10.40
N THR A 183 -9.19 -1.94 10.25
CA THR A 183 -10.55 -1.38 10.28
C THR A 183 -10.87 -0.77 11.64
N VAL A 184 -10.58 -1.48 12.73
CA VAL A 184 -10.79 -0.96 14.09
C VAL A 184 -9.96 0.31 14.31
N GLY A 185 -8.68 0.32 13.91
CA GLY A 185 -7.83 1.52 13.98
C GLY A 185 -8.42 2.70 13.20
N GLY A 186 -8.89 2.47 11.96
CA GLY A 186 -9.51 3.52 11.13
C GLY A 186 -10.83 4.06 11.73
N ILE A 187 -11.69 3.18 12.25
CA ILE A 187 -12.95 3.59 12.90
C ILE A 187 -12.67 4.38 14.18
N LEU A 188 -11.72 3.93 15.01
CA LEU A 188 -11.33 4.65 16.22
C LEU A 188 -10.77 6.03 15.91
N ASN A 189 -10.01 6.19 14.83
CA ASN A 189 -9.53 7.49 14.39
C ASN A 189 -10.69 8.41 13.97
N MET A 190 -11.60 7.93 13.12
CA MET A 190 -12.77 8.72 12.68
C MET A 190 -13.68 9.17 13.83
N ILE A 191 -13.81 8.36 14.88
CA ILE A 191 -14.59 8.71 16.08
C ILE A 191 -13.76 9.60 17.01
N GLY A 192 -12.48 9.34 17.14
CA GLY A 192 -11.58 10.07 18.03
C GLY A 192 -11.32 11.50 17.57
N ASP A 193 -11.23 11.76 16.27
CA ASP A 193 -10.98 13.08 15.72
C ASP A 193 -11.99 14.13 16.24
N PRO A 194 -13.31 13.99 16.03
CA PRO A 194 -14.27 14.98 16.54
C PRO A 194 -14.27 15.07 18.07
N ILE A 195 -14.01 13.98 18.80
CA ILE A 195 -13.98 13.98 20.26
C ILE A 195 -12.78 14.79 20.76
N PHE A 196 -11.56 14.45 20.33
CA PHE A 196 -10.36 15.13 20.81
C PHE A 196 -10.22 16.55 20.26
N MET A 197 -10.62 16.79 19.00
CA MET A 197 -10.49 18.10 18.37
C MET A 197 -11.53 19.12 18.91
N PHE A 198 -12.80 18.71 18.98
CA PHE A 198 -13.89 19.64 19.26
C PHE A 198 -14.46 19.49 20.67
N ALA A 199 -14.71 18.27 21.18
CA ALA A 199 -15.26 18.10 22.53
C ALA A 199 -14.21 18.44 23.61
N PHE A 200 -12.96 18.06 23.44
CA PHE A 200 -11.86 18.42 24.34
C PHE A 200 -11.13 19.71 23.94
N HIS A 201 -11.54 20.38 22.86
CA HIS A 201 -10.95 21.63 22.38
C HIS A 201 -9.43 21.59 22.11
N LEU A 202 -8.87 20.43 21.75
CA LEU A 202 -7.44 20.28 21.53
C LEU A 202 -6.98 20.65 20.11
N GLY A 203 -7.90 20.95 19.20
CA GLY A 203 -7.59 21.34 17.82
C GLY A 203 -6.72 20.31 17.09
N THR A 204 -5.63 20.74 16.46
CA THR A 204 -4.70 19.86 15.71
C THR A 204 -3.97 18.87 16.60
N LEU A 205 -3.69 19.21 17.85
CA LEU A 205 -3.14 18.27 18.82
C LEU A 205 -4.12 17.11 19.05
N GLY A 206 -5.41 17.40 19.12
CA GLY A 206 -6.47 16.40 19.26
C GLY A 206 -6.50 15.39 18.11
N ALA A 207 -6.40 15.86 16.85
CA ALA A 207 -6.28 15.01 15.68
C ALA A 207 -5.02 14.12 15.76
N GLY A 208 -3.88 14.69 16.16
CA GLY A 208 -2.63 13.95 16.34
C GLY A 208 -2.75 12.86 17.41
N ILE A 209 -3.36 13.15 18.55
CA ILE A 209 -3.59 12.18 19.63
C ILE A 209 -4.53 11.08 19.16
N SER A 210 -5.63 11.42 18.50
CA SER A 210 -6.58 10.46 17.94
C SER A 210 -5.87 9.47 17.01
N THR A 211 -5.09 9.97 16.07
CA THR A 211 -4.32 9.15 15.13
C THR A 211 -3.29 8.29 15.86
N ALA A 212 -2.52 8.84 16.79
CA ALA A 212 -1.50 8.10 17.54
C ALA A 212 -2.13 6.96 18.37
N VAL A 213 -3.18 7.25 19.13
CA VAL A 213 -3.89 6.25 19.95
C VAL A 213 -4.50 5.15 19.08
N SER A 214 -5.14 5.52 17.96
CA SER A 214 -5.73 4.57 17.02
C SER A 214 -4.67 3.63 16.41
N GLN A 215 -3.49 4.14 16.08
CA GLN A 215 -2.38 3.33 15.56
C GLN A 215 -1.80 2.39 16.62
N ILE A 216 -1.66 2.85 17.88
CA ILE A 216 -1.20 2.00 19.00
C ILE A 216 -2.20 0.88 19.26
N ILE A 217 -3.50 1.18 19.28
CA ILE A 217 -4.55 0.17 19.47
C ILE A 217 -4.56 -0.82 18.29
N SER A 218 -4.47 -0.33 17.06
CA SER A 218 -4.37 -1.18 15.86
C SER A 218 -3.19 -2.13 15.95
N PHE A 219 -2.01 -1.63 16.33
CA PHE A 219 -0.82 -2.45 16.57
C PHE A 219 -1.07 -3.52 17.63
N GLY A 220 -1.67 -3.15 18.77
CA GLY A 220 -1.99 -4.07 19.85
C GLY A 220 -2.94 -5.18 19.41
N ILE A 221 -4.00 -4.84 18.64
CA ILE A 221 -4.95 -5.81 18.08
C ILE A 221 -4.25 -6.77 17.12
N LEU A 222 -3.45 -6.24 16.18
CA LEU A 222 -2.72 -7.07 15.21
C LEU A 222 -1.72 -7.99 15.90
N LEU A 223 -1.01 -7.50 16.91
CA LEU A 223 -0.07 -8.29 17.71
C LEU A 223 -0.81 -9.41 18.50
N TYR A 224 -1.96 -9.08 19.08
CA TYR A 224 -2.82 -10.07 19.74
C TYR A 224 -3.31 -11.14 18.74
N MET A 225 -3.75 -10.71 17.55
CA MET A 225 -4.19 -11.64 16.49
C MET A 225 -3.06 -12.57 16.04
N VAL A 226 -1.84 -12.06 15.87
CA VAL A 226 -0.66 -12.88 15.52
C VAL A 226 -0.37 -13.90 16.63
N LYS A 227 -0.39 -13.49 17.92
CA LYS A 227 -0.05 -14.38 19.03
C LYS A 227 -1.13 -15.44 19.33
N THR A 228 -2.41 -15.12 19.18
CA THR A 228 -3.52 -15.97 19.65
C THR A 228 -4.21 -16.77 18.54
N LYS A 229 -4.10 -16.38 17.28
CA LYS A 229 -4.81 -17.00 16.16
C LYS A 229 -4.06 -18.16 15.49
N LYS A 230 -3.25 -18.89 16.25
CA LYS A 230 -2.51 -20.07 15.78
C LYS A 230 -1.81 -19.85 14.46
N THR A 231 -1.04 -18.76 14.37
CA THR A 231 -0.15 -18.52 13.24
C THR A 231 0.86 -19.66 13.18
N VAL A 232 1.17 -20.11 11.95
CA VAL A 232 2.17 -21.15 11.73
C VAL A 232 3.56 -20.60 12.04
N SER A 233 3.86 -19.38 11.56
CA SER A 233 5.09 -18.66 11.91
C SER A 233 5.00 -18.08 13.32
N LYS A 234 6.06 -18.24 14.09
CA LYS A 234 6.17 -17.69 15.45
C LYS A 234 6.84 -16.34 15.41
N VAL A 235 6.12 -15.31 15.88
CA VAL A 235 6.68 -13.95 16.00
C VAL A 235 7.07 -13.70 17.45
N CYS A 236 8.37 -13.84 17.73
CA CYS A 236 8.94 -13.59 19.07
C CYS A 236 10.43 -13.20 18.97
N LEU A 237 10.95 -12.62 20.05
CA LEU A 237 12.34 -12.16 20.13
C LEU A 237 13.38 -13.25 19.88
N ARG A 238 13.08 -14.51 20.22
CA ARG A 238 13.96 -15.67 19.99
C ARG A 238 14.27 -15.88 18.51
N PHE A 239 13.35 -15.55 17.61
CA PHE A 239 13.50 -15.70 16.16
C PHE A 239 13.95 -14.41 15.46
N VAL A 240 14.32 -13.36 16.21
CA VAL A 240 14.91 -12.16 15.62
C VAL A 240 16.37 -12.42 15.28
N LYS A 241 16.70 -12.35 13.98
CA LYS A 241 18.05 -12.53 13.45
C LYS A 241 18.47 -11.28 12.65
N LEU A 242 19.04 -10.30 13.33
CA LEU A 242 19.53 -9.07 12.72
C LEU A 242 20.89 -9.30 12.01
N SER A 243 20.99 -10.32 11.17
CA SER A 243 22.14 -10.52 10.29
C SER A 243 22.01 -9.64 9.03
N ILE A 244 23.14 -9.09 8.57
CA ILE A 244 23.17 -8.24 7.37
C ILE A 244 22.52 -8.95 6.17
N GLY A 245 22.78 -10.25 5.98
CA GLY A 245 22.19 -11.01 4.89
C GLY A 245 20.66 -11.04 4.92
N MET A 246 20.06 -11.32 6.10
CA MET A 246 18.60 -11.35 6.23
C MET A 246 17.96 -9.96 6.11
N MET A 247 18.60 -8.94 6.68
CA MET A 247 18.14 -7.55 6.57
C MET A 247 18.16 -7.06 5.10
N VAL A 248 19.23 -7.36 4.37
CA VAL A 248 19.35 -7.06 2.93
C VAL A 248 18.33 -7.84 2.13
N ASP A 249 18.08 -9.10 2.46
CA ASP A 249 17.09 -9.93 1.78
C ASP A 249 15.67 -9.34 1.93
N ILE A 250 15.25 -9.05 3.15
CA ILE A 250 13.96 -8.42 3.43
C ILE A 250 13.86 -7.07 2.72
N SER A 251 14.88 -6.22 2.84
CA SER A 251 14.88 -4.88 2.25
C SER A 251 14.80 -4.92 0.73
N THR A 252 15.58 -5.77 0.08
CA THR A 252 15.62 -5.85 -1.39
C THR A 252 14.35 -6.43 -2.00
N ILE A 253 13.71 -7.40 -1.33
CA ILE A 253 12.42 -7.95 -1.76
C ILE A 253 11.29 -6.94 -1.50
N GLY A 254 11.38 -6.17 -0.42
CA GLY A 254 10.41 -5.12 -0.09
C GLY A 254 10.60 -3.81 -0.85
N PHE A 255 11.78 -3.55 -1.42
CA PHE A 255 12.15 -2.31 -2.10
C PHE A 255 11.17 -1.86 -3.20
N PRO A 256 10.58 -2.76 -4.01
CA PRO A 256 9.53 -2.38 -4.96
C PRO A 256 8.36 -1.64 -4.33
N SER A 257 8.01 -1.96 -3.10
CA SER A 257 6.93 -1.30 -2.36
C SER A 257 7.31 0.12 -1.92
N LEU A 258 8.57 0.30 -1.49
CA LEU A 258 9.13 1.61 -1.17
C LEU A 258 9.14 2.52 -2.40
N ILE A 259 9.62 2.01 -3.54
CA ILE A 259 9.63 2.71 -4.82
C ILE A 259 8.21 3.15 -5.19
N ARG A 260 7.24 2.24 -5.14
CA ARG A 260 5.85 2.51 -5.53
C ARG A 260 5.24 3.65 -4.70
N GLN A 261 5.46 3.65 -3.38
CA GLN A 261 4.96 4.71 -2.48
C GLN A 261 5.70 6.03 -2.71
N GLY A 262 7.03 6.00 -2.73
CA GLY A 262 7.85 7.20 -2.89
C GLY A 262 7.64 7.89 -4.22
N LEU A 263 7.63 7.13 -5.33
CA LEU A 263 7.39 7.69 -6.66
C LEU A 263 5.97 8.23 -6.83
N SER A 264 4.97 7.63 -6.18
CA SER A 264 3.61 8.16 -6.21
C SER A 264 3.55 9.59 -5.63
N SER A 265 4.25 9.83 -4.52
CA SER A 265 4.34 11.16 -3.91
C SER A 265 5.08 12.16 -4.80
N ILE A 266 6.23 11.76 -5.38
CA ILE A 266 7.00 12.59 -6.30
C ILE A 266 6.17 12.92 -7.55
N SER A 267 5.49 11.93 -8.12
CA SER A 267 4.64 12.10 -9.31
C SER A 267 3.52 13.10 -9.07
N THR A 268 2.88 13.05 -7.90
CA THR A 268 1.83 14.00 -7.51
C THR A 268 2.39 15.43 -7.40
N MET A 269 3.57 15.57 -6.80
CA MET A 269 4.22 16.88 -6.67
C MET A 269 4.58 17.48 -8.05
N VAL A 270 5.17 16.68 -8.93
CA VAL A 270 5.52 17.11 -10.29
C VAL A 270 4.26 17.43 -11.10
N LEU A 271 3.21 16.62 -10.98
CA LEU A 271 1.91 16.87 -11.63
C LEU A 271 1.35 18.25 -11.23
N ASN A 272 1.35 18.56 -9.93
CA ASN A 272 0.86 19.83 -9.42
C ASN A 272 1.71 21.01 -9.93
N GLN A 273 3.05 20.86 -9.97
CA GLN A 273 3.94 21.87 -10.53
C GLN A 273 3.70 22.11 -12.03
N MET A 274 3.41 21.06 -12.79
CA MET A 274 3.11 21.18 -14.23
C MET A 274 1.69 21.73 -14.49
N ALA A 275 0.76 21.56 -13.56
CA ALA A 275 -0.57 22.17 -13.63
C ALA A 275 -0.60 23.64 -13.20
N ALA A 276 0.34 24.09 -12.36
CA ALA A 276 0.39 25.43 -11.77
C ALA A 276 0.35 26.57 -12.79
N PRO A 277 1.03 26.52 -13.95
CA PRO A 277 0.99 27.60 -14.96
C PRO A 277 -0.41 27.84 -15.56
N TYR A 278 -1.33 26.88 -15.41
CA TYR A 278 -2.70 26.93 -15.94
C TYR A 278 -3.73 27.42 -14.93
N GLY A 279 -3.28 27.83 -13.73
CA GLY A 279 -4.10 28.41 -12.68
C GLY A 279 -4.55 27.43 -11.59
N ASP A 280 -5.15 27.99 -10.54
CA ASP A 280 -5.56 27.23 -9.36
C ASP A 280 -6.68 26.22 -9.67
N ALA A 281 -7.55 26.53 -10.63
CA ALA A 281 -8.60 25.62 -11.08
C ALA A 281 -8.02 24.34 -11.71
N ALA A 282 -6.91 24.45 -12.46
CA ALA A 282 -6.21 23.31 -13.04
C ALA A 282 -5.59 22.40 -11.96
N ILE A 283 -4.93 22.99 -10.95
CA ILE A 283 -4.38 22.24 -9.80
C ILE A 283 -5.50 21.54 -9.04
N ALA A 284 -6.59 22.25 -8.77
CA ALA A 284 -7.74 21.68 -8.06
C ALA A 284 -8.37 20.51 -8.85
N ALA A 285 -8.55 20.69 -10.17
CA ALA A 285 -9.07 19.64 -11.04
C ALA A 285 -8.19 18.38 -11.04
N MET A 286 -6.87 18.53 -11.23
CA MET A 286 -5.95 17.41 -11.24
C MET A 286 -5.85 16.72 -9.87
N SER A 287 -5.95 17.47 -8.78
CA SER A 287 -6.01 16.92 -7.42
C SER A 287 -7.27 16.07 -7.20
N ILE A 288 -8.44 16.52 -7.68
CA ILE A 288 -9.70 15.76 -7.61
C ILE A 288 -9.58 14.47 -8.45
N VAL A 289 -9.10 14.59 -9.69
CA VAL A 289 -8.87 13.44 -10.56
C VAL A 289 -7.92 12.42 -9.92
N GLY A 290 -6.85 12.88 -9.28
CA GLY A 290 -5.90 12.05 -8.56
C GLY A 290 -6.54 11.28 -7.39
N ARG A 291 -7.38 11.95 -6.58
CA ARG A 291 -8.09 11.32 -5.45
C ARG A 291 -9.10 10.26 -5.92
N MET A 292 -9.87 10.55 -6.95
CA MET A 292 -10.83 9.61 -7.54
C MET A 292 -10.11 8.40 -8.15
N SER A 293 -9.02 8.64 -8.88
CA SER A 293 -8.19 7.59 -9.46
C SER A 293 -7.57 6.71 -8.38
N MET A 294 -7.10 7.30 -7.27
CA MET A 294 -6.54 6.56 -6.13
C MET A 294 -7.58 5.66 -5.47
N PHE A 295 -8.83 6.11 -5.36
CA PHE A 295 -9.92 5.30 -4.83
C PHE A 295 -10.16 4.06 -5.68
N ILE A 296 -10.27 4.22 -7.02
CA ILE A 296 -10.44 3.11 -7.96
C ILE A 296 -9.21 2.19 -7.93
N PHE A 297 -8.01 2.76 -7.94
CA PHE A 297 -6.74 2.02 -7.86
C PHE A 297 -6.62 1.17 -6.60
N SER A 298 -7.19 1.62 -5.48
CA SER A 298 -7.15 0.89 -4.20
C SER A 298 -7.87 -0.45 -4.26
N VAL A 299 -8.88 -0.58 -5.13
CA VAL A 299 -9.57 -1.87 -5.39
C VAL A 299 -8.60 -2.85 -6.03
N GLY A 300 -7.91 -2.43 -7.09
CA GLY A 300 -6.88 -3.25 -7.75
C GLY A 300 -5.71 -3.58 -6.82
N LEU A 301 -5.26 -2.59 -6.03
CA LEU A 301 -4.19 -2.77 -5.04
C LEU A 301 -4.57 -3.81 -3.98
N GLY A 302 -5.78 -3.74 -3.44
CA GLY A 302 -6.28 -4.69 -2.45
C GLY A 302 -6.38 -6.11 -3.01
N LEU A 303 -6.87 -6.27 -4.24
CA LEU A 303 -6.93 -7.57 -4.90
C LEU A 303 -5.53 -8.13 -5.17
N GLY A 304 -4.62 -7.34 -5.72
CA GLY A 304 -3.23 -7.75 -5.96
C GLY A 304 -2.50 -8.13 -4.67
N GLN A 305 -2.71 -7.39 -3.59
CA GLN A 305 -2.20 -7.74 -2.28
C GLN A 305 -2.82 -9.03 -1.71
N GLY A 306 -4.07 -9.37 -2.07
CA GLY A 306 -4.69 -10.65 -1.76
C GLY A 306 -4.09 -11.82 -2.56
N TYR A 307 -3.62 -11.56 -3.78
CA TYR A 307 -2.92 -12.54 -4.61
C TYR A 307 -1.47 -12.81 -4.15
N GLN A 308 -0.77 -11.82 -3.59
CA GLN A 308 0.63 -11.95 -3.17
C GLN A 308 0.92 -13.19 -2.30
N PRO A 309 0.15 -13.46 -1.20
CA PRO A 309 0.36 -14.65 -0.39
C PRO A 309 0.15 -15.96 -1.18
N VAL A 310 -0.82 -15.98 -2.09
CA VAL A 310 -1.09 -17.14 -2.95
C VAL A 310 0.09 -17.41 -3.87
N ALA A 311 0.60 -16.37 -4.53
CA ALA A 311 1.77 -16.48 -5.41
C ALA A 311 3.02 -16.92 -4.64
N ALA A 312 3.34 -16.27 -3.51
CA ALA A 312 4.53 -16.57 -2.72
C ALA A 312 4.51 -18.01 -2.17
N TYR A 313 3.38 -18.42 -1.59
CA TYR A 313 3.22 -19.75 -1.01
C TYR A 313 3.33 -20.86 -2.05
N ASN A 314 2.59 -20.74 -3.16
CA ASN A 314 2.59 -21.75 -4.22
C ASN A 314 3.93 -21.77 -4.98
N PHE A 315 4.63 -20.63 -5.09
CA PHE A 315 5.98 -20.59 -5.65
C PHE A 315 6.96 -21.37 -4.75
N GLY A 316 6.91 -21.19 -3.42
CA GLY A 316 7.69 -21.97 -2.46
C GLY A 316 7.34 -23.46 -2.48
N ALA A 317 6.07 -23.81 -2.63
CA ALA A 317 5.58 -25.18 -2.75
C ALA A 317 5.83 -25.80 -4.14
N ARG A 318 6.50 -25.10 -5.05
CA ARG A 318 6.77 -25.50 -6.46
C ARG A 318 5.51 -25.78 -7.28
N ARG A 319 4.35 -25.23 -6.87
CA ARG A 319 3.08 -25.32 -7.60
C ARG A 319 2.98 -24.15 -8.59
N TYR A 320 3.83 -24.14 -9.59
CA TYR A 320 3.94 -23.07 -10.59
C TYR A 320 2.70 -22.93 -11.47
N ASP A 321 1.99 -24.04 -11.72
CA ASP A 321 0.66 -24.06 -12.33
C ASP A 321 -0.30 -23.08 -11.66
N ARG A 322 -0.35 -23.11 -10.33
CA ARG A 322 -1.24 -22.26 -9.52
C ARG A 322 -0.80 -20.79 -9.48
N VAL A 323 0.50 -20.54 -9.54
CA VAL A 323 1.03 -19.18 -9.64
C VAL A 323 0.55 -18.52 -10.94
N LYS A 324 0.62 -19.23 -12.07
CA LYS A 324 0.16 -18.73 -13.37
C LYS A 324 -1.36 -18.51 -13.40
N GLN A 325 -2.13 -19.54 -13.00
CA GLN A 325 -3.60 -19.45 -12.90
C GLN A 325 -4.03 -18.28 -12.01
N GLY A 326 -3.39 -18.13 -10.85
CA GLY A 326 -3.66 -17.02 -9.94
C GLY A 326 -3.40 -15.65 -10.55
N MET A 327 -2.30 -15.48 -11.29
CA MET A 327 -1.99 -14.21 -11.98
C MET A 327 -3.06 -13.88 -13.02
N ILE A 328 -3.44 -14.85 -13.86
CA ILE A 328 -4.44 -14.67 -14.90
C ILE A 328 -5.81 -14.34 -14.29
N PHE A 329 -6.21 -15.09 -13.27
CA PHE A 329 -7.50 -14.84 -12.59
C PHE A 329 -7.52 -13.45 -11.92
N THR A 330 -6.45 -13.07 -11.22
CA THR A 330 -6.36 -11.78 -10.54
C THR A 330 -6.35 -10.63 -11.54
N PHE A 331 -5.69 -10.79 -12.68
CA PHE A 331 -5.72 -9.80 -13.76
C PHE A 331 -7.14 -9.57 -14.27
N TRP A 332 -7.85 -10.64 -14.65
CA TRP A 332 -9.22 -10.50 -15.17
C TRP A 332 -10.20 -9.97 -14.13
N LEU A 333 -10.16 -10.50 -12.91
CA LEU A 333 -11.03 -10.04 -11.84
C LEU A 333 -10.73 -8.56 -11.50
N GLY A 334 -9.44 -8.19 -11.40
CA GLY A 334 -9.02 -6.81 -11.15
C GLY A 334 -9.46 -5.86 -12.26
N THR A 335 -9.33 -6.28 -13.53
CA THR A 335 -9.78 -5.49 -14.69
C THR A 335 -11.31 -5.31 -14.68
N ILE A 336 -12.07 -6.34 -14.34
CA ILE A 336 -13.54 -6.24 -14.22
C ILE A 336 -13.93 -5.29 -13.08
N LEU A 337 -13.35 -5.45 -11.89
CA LEU A 337 -13.67 -4.60 -10.74
C LEU A 337 -13.29 -3.14 -11.00
N ILE A 338 -12.06 -2.88 -11.44
CA ILE A 338 -11.62 -1.54 -11.84
C ILE A 338 -12.52 -1.00 -12.96
N GLY A 339 -12.90 -1.84 -13.93
CA GLY A 339 -13.76 -1.47 -15.03
C GLY A 339 -15.15 -1.01 -14.59
N ILE A 340 -15.75 -1.68 -13.62
CA ILE A 340 -17.06 -1.27 -13.07
C ILE A 340 -16.96 0.11 -12.43
N PHE A 341 -15.98 0.32 -11.54
CA PHE A 341 -15.80 1.64 -10.89
C PHE A 341 -15.41 2.73 -11.90
N SER A 342 -14.56 2.40 -12.87
CA SER A 342 -14.18 3.33 -13.93
C SER A 342 -15.35 3.67 -14.83
N ALA A 343 -16.22 2.72 -15.18
CA ALA A 343 -17.41 2.98 -15.99
C ALA A 343 -18.40 3.91 -15.26
N VAL A 344 -18.66 3.66 -13.98
CA VAL A 344 -19.49 4.56 -13.16
C VAL A 344 -18.89 5.96 -13.13
N THR A 345 -17.60 6.08 -12.85
CA THR A 345 -16.90 7.37 -12.81
C THR A 345 -16.87 8.07 -14.17
N PHE A 346 -16.72 7.33 -15.24
CA PHE A 346 -16.73 7.84 -16.62
C PHE A 346 -18.09 8.44 -17.00
N VAL A 347 -19.18 7.76 -16.64
CA VAL A 347 -20.55 8.24 -16.91
C VAL A 347 -20.87 9.47 -16.04
N PHE A 348 -20.55 9.40 -14.76
CA PHE A 348 -20.86 10.44 -13.76
C PHE A 348 -19.71 11.41 -13.52
N THR A 349 -18.77 11.59 -14.45
CA THR A 349 -17.58 12.43 -14.27
C THR A 349 -17.92 13.85 -13.80
N ARG A 350 -18.84 14.56 -14.47
CA ARG A 350 -19.22 15.94 -14.11
C ARG A 350 -19.87 16.03 -12.72
N PRO A 351 -20.92 15.25 -12.39
CA PRO A 351 -21.51 15.24 -11.05
C PRO A 351 -20.49 14.91 -9.95
N LEU A 352 -19.60 13.97 -10.19
CA LEU A 352 -18.60 13.57 -9.21
C LEU A 352 -17.57 14.68 -8.95
N ILE A 353 -17.08 15.38 -9.98
CA ILE A 353 -16.16 16.51 -9.79
C ILE A 353 -16.86 17.64 -9.02
N ARG A 354 -18.12 17.94 -9.38
CA ARG A 354 -18.93 18.95 -8.67
C ARG A 354 -19.14 18.64 -7.20
N LEU A 355 -19.25 17.37 -6.85
CA LEU A 355 -19.36 16.95 -5.44
C LEU A 355 -18.15 17.38 -4.60
N PHE A 356 -16.95 17.42 -5.21
CA PHE A 356 -15.73 17.89 -4.55
C PHE A 356 -15.59 19.42 -4.62
N ARG A 357 -15.93 20.02 -5.76
CA ARG A 357 -15.89 21.46 -5.98
C ARG A 357 -16.88 21.87 -7.07
N ASP A 358 -17.88 22.65 -6.68
CA ASP A 358 -18.87 23.20 -7.62
C ASP A 358 -18.34 24.49 -8.25
N ASP A 359 -17.41 24.31 -9.20
CA ASP A 359 -16.76 25.35 -9.97
C ASP A 359 -16.70 24.88 -11.41
N GLN A 360 -17.25 25.68 -12.33
CA GLN A 360 -17.37 25.30 -13.75
C GLN A 360 -16.00 25.10 -14.41
N GLU A 361 -15.02 25.92 -14.09
CA GLU A 361 -13.68 25.83 -14.64
C GLU A 361 -12.96 24.55 -14.18
N VAL A 362 -13.10 24.20 -12.90
CA VAL A 362 -12.58 22.95 -12.33
C VAL A 362 -13.22 21.73 -13.00
N VAL A 363 -14.53 21.78 -13.26
CA VAL A 363 -15.25 20.70 -13.93
C VAL A 363 -14.77 20.51 -15.36
N GLU A 364 -14.57 21.58 -16.11
CA GLU A 364 -14.10 21.50 -17.50
C GLU A 364 -12.66 20.97 -17.58
N PHE A 365 -11.75 21.45 -16.72
CA PHE A 365 -10.39 20.92 -16.64
C PHE A 365 -10.34 19.46 -16.20
N GLY A 366 -11.16 19.07 -15.24
CA GLY A 366 -11.18 17.70 -14.71
C GLY A 366 -11.88 16.70 -15.63
N PHE A 367 -12.77 17.14 -16.50
CA PHE A 367 -13.62 16.26 -17.29
C PHE A 367 -12.84 15.35 -18.25
N LEU A 368 -11.98 15.93 -19.08
CA LEU A 368 -11.15 15.17 -20.01
C LEU A 368 -10.16 14.28 -19.26
N ALA A 369 -9.45 14.85 -18.28
CA ALA A 369 -8.47 14.14 -17.47
C ALA A 369 -9.06 12.88 -16.84
N MET A 370 -10.22 13.00 -16.20
CA MET A 370 -10.86 11.87 -15.51
C MET A 370 -11.33 10.80 -16.49
N ARG A 371 -11.90 11.17 -17.63
CA ARG A 371 -12.37 10.20 -18.63
C ARG A 371 -11.23 9.40 -19.24
N VAL A 372 -10.14 10.06 -19.62
CA VAL A 372 -8.98 9.36 -20.19
C VAL A 372 -8.29 8.50 -19.10
N GLN A 373 -8.26 8.98 -17.86
CA GLN A 373 -7.76 8.21 -16.73
C GLN A 373 -8.59 6.95 -16.46
N CYS A 374 -9.92 7.02 -16.52
CA CYS A 374 -10.80 5.85 -16.37
C CYS A 374 -10.48 4.74 -17.37
N ILE A 375 -10.12 5.10 -18.59
CA ILE A 375 -9.75 4.12 -19.64
C ILE A 375 -8.40 3.50 -19.30
N SER A 376 -7.40 4.29 -18.94
CA SER A 376 -6.05 3.81 -18.64
C SER A 376 -5.97 2.97 -17.35
N LEU A 377 -6.85 3.23 -16.38
CA LEU A 377 -6.91 2.45 -15.13
C LEU A 377 -7.12 0.95 -15.37
N LEU A 378 -7.76 0.55 -16.47
CA LEU A 378 -7.93 -0.86 -16.83
C LEU A 378 -6.59 -1.56 -17.05
N THR A 379 -5.61 -0.87 -17.62
CA THR A 379 -4.27 -1.42 -17.88
C THR A 379 -3.44 -1.55 -16.60
N GLN A 380 -3.78 -0.78 -15.57
CA GLN A 380 -3.06 -0.81 -14.29
C GLN A 380 -3.21 -2.12 -13.53
N SER A 381 -4.35 -2.83 -13.70
CA SER A 381 -4.53 -4.16 -13.11
C SER A 381 -3.40 -5.10 -13.51
N PHE A 382 -2.96 -5.06 -14.77
CA PHE A 382 -1.86 -5.91 -15.24
C PHE A 382 -0.52 -5.52 -14.62
N VAL A 383 -0.13 -4.25 -14.70
CA VAL A 383 1.17 -3.75 -14.22
C VAL A 383 1.35 -3.98 -12.72
N LEU A 384 0.29 -3.69 -11.96
CA LEU A 384 0.28 -3.85 -10.52
C LEU A 384 0.45 -5.32 -10.12
N ASN A 385 -0.35 -6.20 -10.72
CA ASN A 385 -0.29 -7.64 -10.44
C ASN A 385 1.03 -8.26 -10.92
N ALA A 386 1.61 -7.80 -12.02
CA ALA A 386 2.93 -8.21 -12.48
C ALA A 386 4.03 -7.83 -11.47
N SER A 387 4.04 -6.58 -10.98
CA SER A 387 4.99 -6.15 -9.94
C SER A 387 4.86 -7.00 -8.68
N MET A 388 3.62 -7.28 -8.25
CA MET A 388 3.33 -8.09 -7.06
C MET A 388 3.69 -9.56 -7.25
N LEU A 389 3.47 -10.13 -8.43
CA LEU A 389 3.92 -11.48 -8.80
C LEU A 389 5.45 -11.62 -8.66
N PHE A 390 6.20 -10.73 -9.30
CA PHE A 390 7.67 -10.77 -9.26
C PHE A 390 8.20 -10.58 -7.84
N GLN A 391 7.60 -9.67 -7.07
CA GLN A 391 7.94 -9.47 -5.66
C GLN A 391 7.69 -10.73 -4.83
N SER A 392 6.54 -11.37 -5.00
CA SER A 392 6.15 -12.59 -4.29
C SER A 392 7.04 -13.78 -4.63
N CYS A 393 7.46 -13.90 -5.91
CA CYS A 393 8.39 -14.93 -6.36
C CYS A 393 9.87 -14.60 -6.09
N GLY A 394 10.19 -13.49 -5.40
CA GLY A 394 11.55 -13.11 -5.04
C GLY A 394 12.40 -12.58 -6.21
N LYS A 395 11.78 -12.21 -7.34
CA LYS A 395 12.46 -11.62 -8.50
C LYS A 395 12.66 -10.10 -8.28
N ARG A 396 13.56 -9.75 -7.36
CA ARG A 396 13.78 -8.41 -6.79
C ARG A 396 13.94 -7.32 -7.84
N PHE A 397 14.85 -7.53 -8.79
CA PHE A 397 15.18 -6.54 -9.81
C PHE A 397 14.00 -6.26 -10.74
N ILE A 398 13.33 -7.32 -11.23
CA ILE A 398 12.18 -7.16 -12.14
C ILE A 398 11.01 -6.49 -11.40
N ALA A 399 10.76 -6.88 -10.15
CA ALA A 399 9.71 -6.26 -9.32
C ALA A 399 9.98 -4.76 -9.10
N ALA A 400 11.23 -4.37 -8.81
CA ALA A 400 11.63 -2.97 -8.66
C ALA A 400 11.45 -2.20 -9.98
N MET A 401 11.86 -2.80 -11.10
CA MET A 401 11.72 -2.21 -12.42
C MET A 401 10.26 -2.01 -12.82
N MET A 402 9.37 -2.97 -12.54
CA MET A 402 7.93 -2.83 -12.76
C MET A 402 7.33 -1.68 -11.93
N SER A 403 7.78 -1.53 -10.67
CA SER A 403 7.35 -0.41 -9.82
C SER A 403 7.85 0.95 -10.33
N LEU A 404 9.05 0.99 -10.91
CA LEU A 404 9.64 2.19 -11.53
C LEU A 404 8.95 2.58 -12.84
N PHE A 405 8.48 1.63 -13.62
CA PHE A 405 7.95 1.90 -14.97
C PHE A 405 6.85 2.93 -14.96
N ARG A 406 5.82 2.71 -14.17
CA ARG A 406 4.62 3.54 -14.18
C ARG A 406 4.90 4.99 -13.77
N SER A 407 5.37 5.19 -12.56
CA SER A 407 5.46 6.53 -11.94
C SER A 407 6.82 7.20 -12.15
N GLY A 408 7.85 6.43 -12.46
CA GLY A 408 9.21 6.93 -12.70
C GLY A 408 9.52 7.06 -14.19
N ILE A 409 9.86 5.93 -14.82
CA ILE A 409 10.44 5.90 -16.17
C ILE A 409 9.46 6.43 -17.23
N MET A 410 8.17 6.09 -17.14
CA MET A 410 7.19 6.51 -18.14
C MET A 410 6.56 7.86 -17.79
N PHE A 411 6.07 8.05 -16.57
CA PHE A 411 5.32 9.26 -16.23
C PHE A 411 6.19 10.53 -16.17
N LEU A 412 7.33 10.50 -15.46
CA LEU A 412 8.12 11.72 -15.26
C LEU A 412 8.61 12.38 -16.56
N PRO A 413 9.10 11.65 -17.57
CA PRO A 413 9.42 12.25 -18.85
C PRO A 413 8.19 12.80 -19.56
N LEU A 414 7.08 12.04 -19.57
CA LEU A 414 5.87 12.44 -20.30
C LEU A 414 5.23 13.70 -19.71
N ILE A 415 5.17 13.82 -18.38
CA ILE A 415 4.58 15.00 -17.74
C ILE A 415 5.41 16.29 -17.98
N VAL A 416 6.70 16.17 -18.28
CA VAL A 416 7.56 17.30 -18.63
C VAL A 416 7.50 17.62 -20.14
N ILE A 417 7.40 16.58 -20.97
CA ILE A 417 7.47 16.74 -22.43
C ILE A 417 6.12 17.13 -23.03
N LEU A 418 5.05 16.39 -22.68
CA LEU A 418 3.74 16.58 -23.33
C LEU A 418 3.14 17.98 -23.14
N PRO A 419 3.23 18.63 -21.96
CA PRO A 419 2.71 19.98 -21.81
C PRO A 419 3.38 21.03 -22.71
N ARG A 420 4.63 20.80 -23.14
CA ARG A 420 5.34 21.70 -24.05
C ARG A 420 4.74 21.72 -25.46
N PHE A 421 4.11 20.61 -25.88
CA PHE A 421 3.52 20.47 -27.21
C PHE A 421 2.00 20.61 -27.20
N LEU A 422 1.34 20.17 -26.12
CA LEU A 422 -0.11 20.05 -26.04
C LEU A 422 -0.75 20.96 -24.98
N GLY A 423 0.06 21.79 -24.31
CA GLY A 423 -0.44 22.64 -23.23
C GLY A 423 -1.05 21.82 -22.09
N PHE A 424 -2.17 22.30 -21.53
CA PHE A 424 -2.83 21.63 -20.41
C PHE A 424 -3.32 20.21 -20.74
N VAL A 425 -3.72 19.95 -21.99
CA VAL A 425 -4.08 18.59 -22.41
C VAL A 425 -2.91 17.61 -22.19
N GLY A 426 -1.67 18.08 -22.40
CA GLY A 426 -0.49 17.28 -22.10
C GLY A 426 -0.37 16.88 -20.63
N VAL A 427 -0.77 17.77 -19.69
CA VAL A 427 -0.84 17.45 -18.26
C VAL A 427 -1.90 16.40 -17.98
N GLN A 428 -3.09 16.53 -18.60
CA GLN A 428 -4.23 15.63 -18.40
C GLN A 428 -3.98 14.21 -18.89
N ILE A 429 -3.25 14.03 -20.00
CA ILE A 429 -3.03 12.72 -20.63
C ILE A 429 -1.71 12.05 -20.28
N ALA A 430 -0.79 12.74 -19.61
CA ALA A 430 0.53 12.21 -19.27
C ALA A 430 0.47 10.91 -18.46
N GLN A 431 -0.34 10.87 -17.39
CA GLN A 431 -0.50 9.67 -16.57
C GLN A 431 -1.20 8.53 -17.34
N PRO A 432 -2.32 8.76 -18.05
CA PRO A 432 -2.94 7.76 -18.91
C PRO A 432 -1.99 7.11 -19.93
N ILE A 433 -1.18 7.90 -20.61
CA ILE A 433 -0.20 7.37 -21.58
C ILE A 433 0.88 6.56 -20.86
N ALA A 434 1.39 7.04 -19.73
CA ALA A 434 2.35 6.31 -18.91
C ALA A 434 1.81 4.95 -18.44
N ASP A 435 0.53 4.87 -18.06
CA ASP A 435 -0.14 3.65 -17.64
C ASP A 435 -0.18 2.61 -18.77
N VAL A 436 -0.57 3.03 -19.98
CA VAL A 436 -0.63 2.15 -21.18
C VAL A 436 0.76 1.69 -21.58
N LEU A 437 1.75 2.59 -21.67
CA LEU A 437 3.12 2.24 -22.03
C LEU A 437 3.75 1.28 -20.99
N SER A 438 3.47 1.49 -19.71
CA SER A 438 3.92 0.59 -18.65
C SER A 438 3.31 -0.80 -18.78
N CYS A 439 2.04 -0.89 -19.17
CA CYS A 439 1.37 -2.17 -19.43
C CYS A 439 2.06 -2.90 -20.59
N ILE A 440 2.24 -2.24 -21.72
CA ILE A 440 2.90 -2.82 -22.90
C ILE A 440 4.33 -3.27 -22.56
N GLY A 441 5.10 -2.43 -21.85
CA GLY A 441 6.46 -2.74 -21.41
C GLY A 441 6.56 -3.89 -20.41
N SER A 442 5.49 -4.17 -19.66
CA SER A 442 5.46 -5.26 -18.67
C SER A 442 5.15 -6.63 -19.27
N ILE A 443 4.44 -6.69 -20.39
CA ILE A 443 4.01 -7.95 -21.01
C ILE A 443 5.18 -8.91 -21.30
N PRO A 444 6.29 -8.49 -21.97
CA PRO A 444 7.39 -9.39 -22.29
C PRO A 444 8.01 -10.05 -21.05
N PHE A 445 8.10 -9.32 -19.94
CA PHE A 445 8.67 -9.86 -18.68
C PHE A 445 7.78 -10.95 -18.08
N VAL A 446 6.47 -10.75 -18.09
CA VAL A 446 5.50 -11.73 -17.56
C VAL A 446 5.50 -12.98 -18.44
N LEU A 447 5.47 -12.82 -19.78
CA LEU A 447 5.49 -13.96 -20.72
C LEU A 447 6.78 -14.77 -20.59
N ARG A 448 7.94 -14.09 -20.49
CA ARG A 448 9.23 -14.75 -20.28
C ARG A 448 9.27 -15.51 -18.96
N PHE A 449 8.72 -14.93 -17.91
CA PHE A 449 8.65 -15.59 -16.61
C PHE A 449 7.71 -16.81 -16.65
N PHE A 450 6.57 -16.72 -17.30
CA PHE A 450 5.68 -17.86 -17.48
C PHE A 450 6.34 -19.01 -18.24
N HIS A 451 7.09 -18.70 -19.29
CA HIS A 451 7.87 -19.71 -20.00
C HIS A 451 8.93 -20.37 -19.11
N GLN A 452 9.60 -19.59 -18.23
CA GLN A 452 10.53 -20.16 -17.25
C GLN A 452 9.84 -21.11 -16.26
N LEU A 453 8.62 -20.75 -15.79
CA LEU A 453 7.84 -21.62 -14.91
C LEU A 453 7.42 -22.92 -15.62
N ASP A 454 7.03 -22.85 -16.90
CA ASP A 454 6.66 -24.03 -17.69
C ASP A 454 7.85 -24.99 -17.83
N LYS A 455 9.03 -24.46 -18.18
CA LYS A 455 10.25 -25.26 -18.27
C LYS A 455 10.60 -25.92 -16.93
N SER A 456 10.47 -25.19 -15.82
CA SER A 456 10.71 -25.75 -14.49
C SER A 456 9.69 -26.84 -14.10
N MET A 457 8.46 -26.79 -14.62
CA MET A 457 7.47 -27.87 -14.41
C MET A 457 7.80 -29.10 -15.25
N GLU A 458 8.26 -28.93 -16.47
CA GLU A 458 8.70 -30.03 -17.33
C GLU A 458 9.89 -30.78 -16.69
N GLU A 459 10.89 -30.04 -16.18
CA GLU A 459 12.05 -30.61 -15.50
C GLU A 459 11.71 -31.39 -14.20
N MET A 460 10.60 -31.07 -13.54
CA MET A 460 10.13 -31.78 -12.34
C MET A 460 9.31 -33.05 -12.67
N ASN A 461 8.79 -33.17 -13.89
CA ASN A 461 8.01 -34.33 -14.33
C ASN A 461 8.87 -35.40 -15.01
N VAL A 462 10.15 -35.14 -15.20
CA VAL A 462 11.19 -36.07 -15.69
C VAL A 462 11.95 -36.64 -14.49
#